data_4fef9a7592a3a4e75af101a98eba2966
#
_entry.id   4fef9a7592a3a4e75af101a98eba2966
#
_cell.length_a   1.000
_cell.length_b   1.000
_cell.length_c   1.000
_cell.angle_alpha   90.00
_cell.angle_beta   90.00
_cell.angle_gamma   90.00
#
_symmetry.space_group_name_H-M   'P 1'
#
loop_
_entity.id
_entity.type
_entity.pdbx_description
1 polymer ?
#
loop_
_entity_poly.entity_id
_entity_poly.type
_entity_poly.pdbx_seq_one_letter_code
_entity_poly.pdbx_strand_id
1 'polypeptide(L)'
;MQIIRTIEEMRQWRRSHDSVAFVPTMGNLHAGHLALVAQAKQAERHTVVSIFVNRLQFGQGEDFGRYPRTLEADAEKLRAAGVDVLFAPDEAELYPRVAQQYQVEPPNLQNELCGTFRPGHFRGVATVVCKLFNIVQPDTACFGKKDYQQLVVIQGMVDDLNIPVRIIPVDTGRATDGLALSSRNQYLKPEERAEAPQLYRSLQAVADTVRGGSRDYAALEEQARRGLASRGWQVDYIEIRAAGSLNTARVGDKQLVVLGAARLGGTRLIDNIEFGIED
;
A
#
# COMPACT_ATOMS: atom_id res chain seq x y z
N MET A 1 5.35 23.07 9.51
CA MET A 1 5.43 21.62 9.79
C MET A 1 6.31 21.39 11.01
N GLN A 2 5.77 20.79 12.05
CA GLN A 2 6.51 20.33 13.23
C GLN A 2 7.05 18.91 12.95
N ILE A 3 8.26 18.58 13.45
CA ILE A 3 8.76 17.20 13.43
C ILE A 3 8.69 16.66 14.85
N ILE A 4 7.92 15.61 15.04
CA ILE A 4 7.69 14.94 16.34
C ILE A 4 8.34 13.57 16.29
N ARG A 5 9.05 13.18 17.35
CA ARG A 5 9.79 11.92 17.40
C ARG A 5 9.32 10.97 18.50
N THR A 6 8.61 11.45 19.49
CA THR A 6 8.14 10.63 20.61
C THR A 6 6.62 10.45 20.60
N ILE A 7 6.17 9.33 21.16
CA ILE A 7 4.74 9.02 21.32
C ILE A 7 4.06 10.06 22.22
N GLU A 8 4.75 10.46 23.28
CA GLU A 8 4.18 11.43 24.24
C GLU A 8 3.95 12.80 23.59
N GLU A 9 4.93 13.33 22.84
CA GLU A 9 4.78 14.59 22.10
C GLU A 9 3.66 14.49 21.05
N MET A 10 3.52 13.36 20.35
CA MET A 10 2.45 13.15 19.36
C MET A 10 1.08 13.17 20.02
N ARG A 11 0.92 12.47 21.14
CA ARG A 11 -0.32 12.47 21.91
C ARG A 11 -0.64 13.85 22.50
N GLN A 12 0.38 14.58 22.96
CA GLN A 12 0.20 15.94 23.46
C GLN A 12 -0.28 16.86 22.34
N TRP A 13 0.32 16.79 21.16
CA TRP A 13 -0.12 17.55 20.00
C TRP A 13 -1.56 17.20 19.64
N ARG A 14 -1.91 15.93 19.59
CA ARG A 14 -3.28 15.47 19.25
C ARG A 14 -4.35 15.99 20.22
N ARG A 15 -4.05 16.07 21.52
CA ARG A 15 -4.99 16.59 22.52
C ARG A 15 -5.39 18.05 22.30
N SER A 16 -4.57 18.82 21.63
CA SER A 16 -4.81 20.25 21.34
C SER A 16 -5.31 20.50 19.89
N HIS A 17 -5.49 19.45 19.09
CA HIS A 17 -5.92 19.56 17.70
C HIS A 17 -7.04 18.56 17.42
N ASP A 18 -8.15 19.06 16.92
CA ASP A 18 -9.27 18.28 16.39
C ASP A 18 -9.12 18.08 14.87
N SER A 19 -9.93 17.19 14.26
CA SER A 19 -10.02 17.05 12.80
C SER A 19 -8.66 16.73 12.16
N VAL A 20 -8.14 15.52 12.41
CA VAL A 20 -6.81 15.07 11.99
C VAL A 20 -6.91 14.00 10.92
N ALA A 21 -6.30 14.27 9.76
CA ALA A 21 -6.03 13.25 8.73
C ALA A 21 -4.61 12.69 8.88
N PHE A 22 -4.47 11.40 8.61
CA PHE A 22 -3.21 10.70 8.76
C PHE A 22 -2.78 9.99 7.47
N VAL A 23 -1.48 10.08 7.15
CA VAL A 23 -0.86 9.36 6.04
C VAL A 23 0.34 8.56 6.56
N PRO A 24 0.19 7.25 6.85
CA PRO A 24 1.31 6.42 7.26
C PRO A 24 2.19 6.08 6.06
N THR A 25 3.51 6.29 6.20
CA THR A 25 4.50 5.97 5.16
C THR A 25 5.77 5.36 5.75
N MET A 26 6.59 4.77 4.89
CA MET A 26 7.94 4.33 5.23
C MET A 26 9.03 5.29 4.74
N GLY A 27 8.66 6.47 4.22
CA GLY A 27 9.61 7.43 3.63
C GLY A 27 9.93 7.14 2.17
N ASN A 28 10.98 7.79 1.66
CA ASN A 28 11.34 7.86 0.24
C ASN A 28 10.15 8.31 -0.62
N LEU A 29 9.61 9.48 -0.24
CA LEU A 29 8.36 9.98 -0.76
C LEU A 29 8.46 10.36 -2.25
N HIS A 30 7.43 9.99 -2.99
CA HIS A 30 7.25 10.31 -4.41
C HIS A 30 5.84 10.89 -4.65
N ALA A 31 5.54 11.29 -5.87
CA ALA A 31 4.27 11.94 -6.23
C ALA A 31 3.02 11.14 -5.79
N GLY A 32 3.09 9.79 -5.78
CA GLY A 32 2.01 8.95 -5.25
C GLY A 32 1.73 9.20 -3.76
N HIS A 33 2.76 9.35 -2.93
CA HIS A 33 2.59 9.70 -1.52
C HIS A 33 2.05 11.13 -1.35
N LEU A 34 2.48 12.08 -2.19
CA LEU A 34 1.99 13.45 -2.14
C LEU A 34 0.51 13.54 -2.56
N ALA A 35 0.02 12.64 -3.40
CA ALA A 35 -1.41 12.52 -3.69
C ALA A 35 -2.21 12.09 -2.44
N LEU A 36 -1.67 11.18 -1.61
CA LEU A 36 -2.29 10.83 -0.31
C LEU A 36 -2.35 12.06 0.61
N VAL A 37 -1.26 12.83 0.67
CA VAL A 37 -1.19 14.07 1.46
C VAL A 37 -2.23 15.09 0.97
N ALA A 38 -2.35 15.27 -0.35
CA ALA A 38 -3.33 16.17 -0.92
C ALA A 38 -4.78 15.77 -0.55
N GLN A 39 -5.08 14.47 -0.60
CA GLN A 39 -6.39 13.93 -0.18
C GLN A 39 -6.62 14.12 1.33
N ALA A 40 -5.61 13.88 2.16
CA ALA A 40 -5.68 14.07 3.61
C ALA A 40 -6.00 15.53 3.97
N LYS A 41 -5.37 16.49 3.30
CA LYS A 41 -5.63 17.93 3.49
C LYS A 41 -7.04 18.38 3.07
N GLN A 42 -7.69 17.65 2.17
CA GLN A 42 -9.08 17.91 1.80
C GLN A 42 -10.06 17.29 2.78
N ALA A 43 -9.64 16.23 3.48
CA ALA A 43 -10.51 15.47 4.37
C ALA A 43 -10.66 16.12 5.75
N GLU A 44 -9.57 16.67 6.29
CA GLU A 44 -9.53 17.20 7.66
C GLU A 44 -8.70 18.51 7.74
N ARG A 45 -8.81 19.21 8.89
CA ARG A 45 -8.12 20.48 9.13
C ARG A 45 -6.60 20.34 9.27
N HIS A 46 -6.17 19.26 9.93
CA HIS A 46 -4.78 19.02 10.25
C HIS A 46 -4.31 17.75 9.59
N THR A 47 -3.10 17.77 9.06
CA THR A 47 -2.50 16.64 8.38
C THR A 47 -1.26 16.17 9.13
N VAL A 48 -1.27 14.90 9.53
CA VAL A 48 -0.12 14.20 10.10
C VAL A 48 0.38 13.17 9.09
N VAL A 49 1.68 13.18 8.82
CA VAL A 49 2.34 12.13 8.03
C VAL A 49 3.33 11.41 8.92
N SER A 50 3.36 10.08 8.91
CA SER A 50 4.45 9.36 9.57
C SER A 50 5.48 8.86 8.56
N ILE A 51 6.75 8.83 9.00
CA ILE A 51 7.84 8.13 8.31
C ILE A 51 8.45 7.15 9.29
N PHE A 52 8.17 5.86 9.07
CA PHE A 52 8.73 4.78 9.89
C PHE A 52 8.93 3.51 9.05
N VAL A 53 10.18 3.05 8.93
CA VAL A 53 10.52 1.79 8.26
C VAL A 53 10.30 0.64 9.23
N ASN A 54 9.16 -0.05 9.08
CA ASN A 54 8.68 -1.08 9.99
C ASN A 54 9.34 -2.43 9.73
N ARG A 55 10.25 -2.89 10.59
CA ARG A 55 10.92 -4.19 10.42
C ARG A 55 9.98 -5.40 10.43
N LEU A 56 8.84 -5.32 11.13
CA LEU A 56 7.92 -6.46 11.28
C LEU A 56 7.25 -6.88 9.96
N GLN A 57 7.23 -6.00 8.95
CA GLN A 57 6.63 -6.29 7.65
C GLN A 57 7.64 -6.76 6.60
N PHE A 58 8.93 -6.90 6.96
CA PHE A 58 9.96 -7.40 6.06
C PHE A 58 10.28 -8.86 6.40
N GLY A 59 10.20 -9.72 5.40
CA GLY A 59 10.62 -11.10 5.50
C GLY A 59 12.15 -11.27 5.44
N GLN A 60 12.60 -12.47 5.74
CA GLN A 60 14.02 -12.81 5.61
C GLN A 60 14.46 -12.65 4.15
N GLY A 61 15.54 -11.89 3.92
CA GLY A 61 16.07 -11.62 2.57
C GLY A 61 15.39 -10.47 1.82
N GLU A 62 14.39 -9.81 2.39
CA GLU A 62 13.83 -8.58 1.82
C GLU A 62 14.73 -7.35 2.02
N ASP A 63 14.35 -6.23 1.44
CA ASP A 63 15.16 -5.02 1.32
C ASP A 63 15.21 -4.11 2.57
N PHE A 64 14.88 -4.62 3.78
CA PHE A 64 14.85 -3.82 5.00
C PHE A 64 16.14 -3.03 5.27
N GLY A 65 17.28 -3.69 5.14
CA GLY A 65 18.61 -3.05 5.35
C GLY A 65 18.98 -2.04 4.27
N ARG A 66 18.40 -2.16 3.08
CA ARG A 66 18.65 -1.29 1.91
C ARG A 66 17.50 -0.35 1.63
N TYR A 67 16.41 -0.44 2.41
CA TYR A 67 15.25 0.43 2.19
C TYR A 67 15.67 1.89 2.36
N PRO A 68 15.35 2.76 1.39
CA PRO A 68 15.83 4.14 1.39
C PRO A 68 15.37 4.94 2.61
N ARG A 69 16.29 5.60 3.28
CA ARG A 69 16.03 6.47 4.43
C ARG A 69 16.44 7.90 4.07
N THR A 70 15.46 8.67 3.62
CA THR A 70 15.63 10.02 3.02
C THR A 70 14.89 11.09 3.83
N LEU A 71 14.94 11.01 5.17
CA LEU A 71 14.10 11.81 6.07
C LEU A 71 14.15 13.32 5.79
N GLU A 72 15.31 13.88 5.54
CA GLU A 72 15.47 15.34 5.29
C GLU A 72 14.79 15.75 3.99
N ALA A 73 15.08 15.03 2.89
CA ALA A 73 14.45 15.30 1.59
C ALA A 73 12.94 15.07 1.62
N ASP A 74 12.47 14.07 2.38
CA ASP A 74 11.05 13.82 2.57
C ASP A 74 10.39 14.92 3.39
N ALA A 75 11.06 15.40 4.46
CA ALA A 75 10.57 16.52 5.26
C ALA A 75 10.43 17.81 4.45
N GLU A 76 11.34 18.07 3.50
CA GLU A 76 11.23 19.22 2.58
C GLU A 76 9.99 19.10 1.68
N LYS A 77 9.75 17.92 1.09
CA LYS A 77 8.55 17.66 0.28
C LYS A 77 7.27 17.86 1.09
N LEU A 78 7.23 17.38 2.32
CA LEU A 78 6.08 17.50 3.21
C LEU A 78 5.84 18.96 3.65
N ARG A 79 6.89 19.73 3.91
CA ARG A 79 6.78 21.17 4.19
C ARG A 79 6.19 21.91 2.99
N ALA A 80 6.71 21.64 1.79
CA ALA A 80 6.19 22.23 0.55
C ALA A 80 4.72 21.85 0.28
N ALA A 81 4.32 20.63 0.67
CA ALA A 81 2.94 20.17 0.61
C ALA A 81 2.03 20.76 1.71
N GLY A 82 2.59 21.50 2.69
CA GLY A 82 1.84 22.13 3.76
C GLY A 82 1.31 21.16 4.80
N VAL A 83 2.07 20.12 5.13
CA VAL A 83 1.77 19.17 6.22
C VAL A 83 2.01 19.85 7.57
N ASP A 84 1.15 19.59 8.56
CA ASP A 84 1.27 20.20 9.89
C ASP A 84 2.30 19.47 10.75
N VAL A 85 2.27 18.13 10.75
CA VAL A 85 3.17 17.29 11.54
C VAL A 85 3.79 16.18 10.71
N LEU A 86 5.09 16.03 10.84
CA LEU A 86 5.83 14.82 10.49
C LEU A 86 6.13 14.03 11.78
N PHE A 87 5.49 12.89 11.95
CA PHE A 87 5.80 11.94 13.04
C PHE A 87 6.87 10.97 12.55
N ALA A 88 8.08 11.09 13.07
CA ALA A 88 9.24 10.32 12.66
C ALA A 88 9.92 9.66 13.87
N PRO A 89 9.25 8.70 14.53
CA PRO A 89 9.84 7.98 15.67
C PRO A 89 10.96 7.06 15.22
N ASP A 90 11.87 6.75 16.09
CA ASP A 90 12.84 5.68 15.89
C ASP A 90 12.25 4.30 16.26
N GLU A 91 13.02 3.25 16.04
CA GLU A 91 12.56 1.88 16.32
C GLU A 91 12.40 1.62 17.82
N ALA A 92 13.25 2.19 18.67
CA ALA A 92 13.19 2.00 20.11
C ALA A 92 11.95 2.66 20.71
N GLU A 93 11.50 3.78 20.14
CA GLU A 93 10.25 4.46 20.53
C GLU A 93 9.02 3.61 20.19
N LEU A 94 8.92 3.09 18.96
CA LEU A 94 7.78 2.27 18.57
C LEU A 94 7.84 0.83 19.11
N TYR A 95 9.03 0.25 19.21
CA TYR A 95 9.25 -1.13 19.65
C TYR A 95 10.29 -1.17 20.79
N PRO A 96 9.93 -0.72 22.01
CA PRO A 96 10.86 -0.65 23.13
C PRO A 96 11.32 -2.02 23.64
N ARG A 97 10.72 -3.11 23.15
CA ARG A 97 11.14 -4.49 23.43
C ARG A 97 11.76 -5.10 22.18
N VAL A 98 12.77 -5.95 22.37
CA VAL A 98 13.45 -6.63 21.26
C VAL A 98 12.49 -7.43 20.38
N ALA A 99 11.49 -8.09 21.00
CA ALA A 99 10.44 -8.79 20.29
C ALA A 99 9.06 -8.17 20.59
N GLN A 100 8.30 -7.85 19.53
CA GLN A 100 6.92 -7.44 19.65
C GLN A 100 6.06 -8.68 19.98
N GLN A 101 5.58 -8.76 21.23
CA GLN A 101 4.83 -9.92 21.72
C GLN A 101 3.35 -9.89 21.33
N TYR A 102 2.71 -8.72 21.40
CA TYR A 102 1.31 -8.52 21.02
C TYR A 102 1.23 -8.02 19.60
N GLN A 103 0.50 -8.73 18.76
CA GLN A 103 0.39 -8.45 17.34
C GLN A 103 -1.08 -8.49 16.91
N VAL A 104 -1.42 -7.79 15.85
CA VAL A 104 -2.71 -7.92 15.17
C VAL A 104 -2.55 -9.02 14.12
N GLU A 105 -3.37 -10.07 14.23
CA GLU A 105 -3.38 -11.18 13.29
C GLU A 105 -4.54 -11.03 12.30
N PRO A 106 -4.29 -10.66 11.04
CA PRO A 106 -5.34 -10.61 10.03
C PRO A 106 -5.89 -12.00 9.69
N PRO A 107 -7.10 -12.10 9.10
CA PRO A 107 -7.67 -13.38 8.67
C PRO A 107 -6.83 -14.06 7.58
N ASN A 108 -7.27 -15.22 7.07
CA ASN A 108 -6.50 -16.03 6.11
C ASN A 108 -6.06 -15.26 4.86
N LEU A 109 -6.74 -14.18 4.48
CA LEU A 109 -6.31 -13.29 3.39
C LEU A 109 -4.84 -12.87 3.51
N GLN A 110 -4.29 -12.80 4.73
CA GLN A 110 -2.87 -12.49 4.95
C GLN A 110 -1.91 -13.52 4.34
N ASN A 111 -2.38 -14.75 4.05
CA ASN A 111 -1.59 -15.85 3.50
C ASN A 111 -1.82 -16.07 1.99
N GLU A 112 -2.69 -15.26 1.37
CA GLU A 112 -3.03 -15.31 -0.05
C GLU A 112 -2.33 -14.18 -0.83
N LEU A 113 -2.32 -14.25 -2.16
CA LEU A 113 -1.78 -13.21 -3.03
C LEU A 113 -0.34 -12.84 -2.62
N CYS A 114 -0.09 -11.55 -2.28
CA CYS A 114 1.21 -11.12 -1.77
C CYS A 114 1.65 -11.87 -0.51
N GLY A 115 0.72 -12.27 0.34
CA GLY A 115 1.02 -12.99 1.57
C GLY A 115 1.63 -14.37 1.38
N THR A 116 1.26 -15.09 0.31
CA THR A 116 1.87 -16.37 -0.08
C THR A 116 3.39 -16.24 -0.28
N PHE A 117 3.83 -15.11 -0.83
CA PHE A 117 5.23 -14.83 -1.14
C PHE A 117 5.95 -14.03 -0.06
N ARG A 118 5.20 -13.55 0.93
CA ARG A 118 5.70 -12.70 2.03
C ARG A 118 5.07 -13.12 3.38
N PRO A 119 5.37 -14.31 3.90
CA PRO A 119 4.79 -14.79 5.15
C PRO A 119 4.98 -13.79 6.30
N GLY A 120 3.89 -13.47 7.03
CA GLY A 120 3.90 -12.53 8.15
C GLY A 120 3.89 -11.04 7.78
N HIS A 121 3.97 -10.70 6.50
CA HIS A 121 3.98 -9.30 6.04
C HIS A 121 2.76 -8.53 6.52
N PHE A 122 1.56 -9.04 6.27
CA PHE A 122 0.32 -8.33 6.62
C PHE A 122 0.06 -8.28 8.13
N ARG A 123 0.53 -9.27 8.90
CA ARG A 123 0.57 -9.19 10.36
C ARG A 123 1.45 -8.03 10.83
N GLY A 124 2.62 -7.87 10.21
CA GLY A 124 3.51 -6.76 10.50
C GLY A 124 2.89 -5.40 10.14
N VAL A 125 2.21 -5.32 9.00
CA VAL A 125 1.49 -4.10 8.55
C VAL A 125 0.33 -3.77 9.49
N ALA A 126 -0.56 -4.71 9.76
CA ALA A 126 -1.71 -4.51 10.64
C ALA A 126 -1.26 -4.07 12.04
N THR A 127 -0.21 -4.70 12.57
CA THR A 127 0.35 -4.37 13.88
C THR A 127 0.87 -2.93 13.93
N VAL A 128 1.69 -2.50 12.97
CA VAL A 128 2.25 -1.14 12.98
C VAL A 128 1.16 -0.10 12.74
N VAL A 129 0.23 -0.34 11.83
CA VAL A 129 -0.86 0.60 11.56
C VAL A 129 -1.77 0.76 12.77
N CYS A 130 -2.13 -0.35 13.44
CA CYS A 130 -2.89 -0.30 14.70
C CYS A 130 -2.15 0.51 15.78
N LYS A 131 -0.83 0.32 15.94
CA LYS A 131 -0.01 1.14 16.86
C LYS A 131 -0.05 2.61 16.49
N LEU A 132 0.14 2.94 15.21
CA LEU A 132 0.12 4.33 14.73
C LEU A 132 -1.27 4.97 14.94
N PHE A 133 -2.37 4.25 14.71
CA PHE A 133 -3.71 4.74 15.00
C PHE A 133 -3.90 5.03 16.49
N ASN A 134 -3.41 4.17 17.38
CA ASN A 134 -3.46 4.40 18.83
C ASN A 134 -2.56 5.55 19.31
N ILE A 135 -1.55 5.93 18.55
CA ILE A 135 -0.63 7.03 18.87
C ILE A 135 -1.17 8.36 18.35
N VAL A 136 -1.48 8.40 17.04
CA VAL A 136 -1.92 9.61 16.33
C VAL A 136 -3.39 9.91 16.59
N GLN A 137 -4.23 8.90 16.78
CA GLN A 137 -5.68 9.00 16.98
C GLN A 137 -6.36 9.86 15.90
N PRO A 138 -6.15 9.55 14.60
CA PRO A 138 -6.69 10.35 13.53
C PRO A 138 -8.21 10.13 13.37
N ASP A 139 -8.91 11.11 12.81
CA ASP A 139 -10.31 10.97 12.40
C ASP A 139 -10.42 10.27 11.04
N THR A 140 -9.44 10.54 10.15
CA THR A 140 -9.32 9.84 8.86
C THR A 140 -7.90 9.39 8.58
N ALA A 141 -7.74 8.33 7.76
CA ALA A 141 -6.43 7.89 7.30
C ALA A 141 -6.47 7.54 5.82
N CYS A 142 -5.49 8.04 5.04
CA CYS A 142 -5.41 7.84 3.60
C CYS A 142 -4.45 6.71 3.26
N PHE A 143 -4.92 5.76 2.44
CA PHE A 143 -4.13 4.63 1.93
C PHE A 143 -4.25 4.51 0.41
N GLY A 144 -3.13 4.22 -0.24
CA GLY A 144 -3.11 4.08 -1.69
C GLY A 144 -3.66 2.72 -2.14
N LYS A 145 -4.55 2.73 -3.16
CA LYS A 145 -5.07 1.52 -3.81
C LYS A 145 -3.97 0.68 -4.49
N LYS A 146 -2.79 1.24 -4.74
CA LYS A 146 -1.66 0.47 -5.28
C LYS A 146 -1.37 -0.78 -4.46
N ASP A 147 -1.37 -0.67 -3.14
CA ASP A 147 -1.18 -1.76 -2.20
C ASP A 147 -2.56 -2.29 -1.76
N TYR A 148 -3.35 -2.77 -2.75
CA TYR A 148 -4.78 -3.07 -2.60
C TYR A 148 -5.07 -4.07 -1.49
N GLN A 149 -4.31 -5.17 -1.42
CA GLN A 149 -4.47 -6.16 -0.35
C GLN A 149 -4.18 -5.56 1.02
N GLN A 150 -3.20 -4.67 1.14
CA GLN A 150 -2.94 -3.92 2.37
C GLN A 150 -4.13 -3.04 2.75
N LEU A 151 -4.73 -2.34 1.78
CA LEU A 151 -5.91 -1.50 2.02
C LEU A 151 -7.06 -2.35 2.57
N VAL A 152 -7.37 -3.49 1.97
CA VAL A 152 -8.45 -4.40 2.42
C VAL A 152 -8.16 -4.94 3.83
N VAL A 153 -6.94 -5.35 4.12
CA VAL A 153 -6.53 -5.82 5.46
C VAL A 153 -6.70 -4.71 6.51
N ILE A 154 -6.35 -3.47 6.18
CA ILE A 154 -6.48 -2.35 7.13
C ILE A 154 -7.94 -1.97 7.33
N GLN A 155 -8.76 -1.95 6.28
CA GLN A 155 -10.20 -1.71 6.39
C GLN A 155 -10.86 -2.76 7.28
N GLY A 156 -10.60 -4.05 7.03
CA GLY A 156 -11.12 -5.13 7.88
C GLY A 156 -10.66 -5.02 9.34
N MET A 157 -9.40 -4.66 9.59
CA MET A 157 -8.93 -4.41 10.95
C MET A 157 -9.67 -3.25 11.64
N VAL A 158 -9.92 -2.17 10.92
CA VAL A 158 -10.65 -1.00 11.45
C VAL A 158 -12.09 -1.38 11.81
N ASP A 159 -12.76 -2.11 10.91
CA ASP A 159 -14.15 -2.55 11.09
C ASP A 159 -14.28 -3.55 12.25
N ASP A 160 -13.48 -4.63 12.23
CA ASP A 160 -13.57 -5.71 13.24
C ASP A 160 -13.18 -5.26 14.65
N LEU A 161 -12.19 -4.36 14.76
CA LEU A 161 -11.71 -3.85 16.04
C LEU A 161 -12.43 -2.55 16.48
N ASN A 162 -13.41 -2.09 15.72
CA ASN A 162 -14.16 -0.86 15.98
C ASN A 162 -13.25 0.37 16.21
N ILE A 163 -12.18 0.46 15.41
CA ILE A 163 -11.25 1.60 15.50
C ILE A 163 -11.94 2.84 14.92
N PRO A 164 -12.05 3.95 15.66
CA PRO A 164 -12.83 5.13 15.23
C PRO A 164 -12.06 5.96 14.19
N VAL A 165 -11.64 5.33 13.08
CA VAL A 165 -10.87 5.96 12.00
C VAL A 165 -11.55 5.66 10.66
N ARG A 166 -11.87 6.68 9.88
CA ARG A 166 -12.40 6.51 8.54
C ARG A 166 -11.25 6.29 7.54
N ILE A 167 -11.21 5.17 6.86
CA ILE A 167 -10.22 4.89 5.82
C ILE A 167 -10.64 5.53 4.50
N ILE A 168 -9.72 6.29 3.89
CA ILE A 168 -9.91 6.92 2.58
C ILE A 168 -8.98 6.23 1.58
N PRO A 169 -9.52 5.42 0.65
CA PRO A 169 -8.73 4.87 -0.44
C PRO A 169 -8.38 5.98 -1.46
N VAL A 170 -7.13 6.00 -1.90
CA VAL A 170 -6.63 6.97 -2.89
C VAL A 170 -6.12 6.22 -4.11
N ASP A 171 -6.50 6.68 -5.29
CA ASP A 171 -6.14 6.02 -6.54
C ASP A 171 -4.63 5.94 -6.77
N THR A 172 -4.22 4.91 -7.50
CA THR A 172 -2.81 4.65 -7.81
C THR A 172 -2.23 5.76 -8.67
N GLY A 173 -1.26 6.50 -8.14
CA GLY A 173 -0.47 7.44 -8.93
C GLY A 173 0.40 6.69 -9.95
N ARG A 174 0.40 7.16 -11.20
CA ARG A 174 1.13 6.53 -12.30
C ARG A 174 2.04 7.51 -13.03
N ALA A 175 3.13 6.99 -13.62
CA ALA A 175 3.90 7.71 -14.62
C ALA A 175 3.10 7.81 -15.92
N THR A 176 3.53 8.66 -16.84
CA THR A 176 2.86 8.91 -18.13
C THR A 176 2.71 7.66 -19.01
N ASP A 177 3.57 6.67 -18.81
CA ASP A 177 3.55 5.39 -19.53
C ASP A 177 2.69 4.29 -18.84
N GLY A 178 2.04 4.63 -17.71
CA GLY A 178 1.16 3.76 -16.95
C GLY A 178 1.81 3.06 -15.76
N LEU A 179 3.14 3.11 -15.60
CA LEU A 179 3.82 2.47 -14.46
C LEU A 179 3.34 3.05 -13.14
N ALA A 180 2.86 2.20 -12.22
CA ALA A 180 2.52 2.60 -10.87
C ALA A 180 3.75 3.18 -10.13
N LEU A 181 3.59 4.33 -9.48
CA LEU A 181 4.66 4.97 -8.73
C LEU A 181 5.01 4.16 -7.48
N SER A 182 6.29 3.88 -7.31
CA SER A 182 6.82 3.11 -6.19
C SER A 182 8.24 3.52 -5.85
N SER A 183 8.58 3.50 -4.57
CA SER A 183 9.96 3.69 -4.10
C SER A 183 10.94 2.66 -4.70
N ARG A 184 10.43 1.47 -5.07
CA ARG A 184 11.24 0.42 -5.68
C ARG A 184 11.53 0.65 -7.17
N ASN A 185 10.87 1.58 -7.84
CA ASN A 185 11.14 1.87 -9.25
C ASN A 185 12.58 2.39 -9.48
N GLN A 186 13.20 2.97 -8.45
CA GLN A 186 14.60 3.40 -8.51
C GLN A 186 15.61 2.24 -8.64
N TYR A 187 15.20 1.00 -8.35
CA TYR A 187 16.06 -0.17 -8.50
C TYR A 187 16.08 -0.74 -9.91
N LEU A 188 15.15 -0.29 -10.79
CA LEU A 188 15.05 -0.73 -12.16
C LEU A 188 16.21 -0.16 -12.99
N LYS A 189 16.86 -1.03 -13.76
CA LYS A 189 17.79 -0.61 -14.82
C LYS A 189 17.02 0.08 -15.94
N PRO A 190 17.67 0.87 -16.81
CA PRO A 190 16.97 1.58 -17.90
C PRO A 190 16.07 0.67 -18.76
N GLU A 191 16.55 -0.50 -19.13
CA GLU A 191 15.80 -1.47 -19.93
C GLU A 191 14.62 -2.05 -19.15
N GLU A 192 14.82 -2.37 -17.86
CA GLU A 192 13.78 -2.84 -16.96
C GLU A 192 12.73 -1.73 -16.75
N ARG A 193 13.14 -0.47 -16.61
CA ARG A 193 12.22 0.67 -16.47
C ARG A 193 11.35 0.86 -17.73
N ALA A 194 11.91 0.66 -18.91
CA ALA A 194 11.15 0.75 -20.17
C ALA A 194 10.12 -0.40 -20.30
N GLU A 195 10.44 -1.59 -19.80
CA GLU A 195 9.57 -2.76 -19.80
C GLU A 195 8.52 -2.74 -18.67
N ALA A 196 8.81 -2.12 -17.53
CA ALA A 196 7.99 -2.17 -16.32
C ALA A 196 6.49 -1.82 -16.51
N PRO A 197 6.08 -0.90 -17.41
CA PRO A 197 4.66 -0.63 -17.69
C PRO A 197 3.88 -1.81 -18.25
N GLN A 198 4.55 -2.86 -18.68
CA GLN A 198 3.89 -4.04 -19.26
C GLN A 198 3.03 -4.78 -18.23
N LEU A 199 3.39 -4.74 -16.94
CA LEU A 199 2.51 -5.29 -15.89
C LEU A 199 1.14 -4.61 -15.92
N TYR A 200 1.10 -3.27 -15.88
CA TYR A 200 -0.15 -2.52 -15.96
C TYR A 200 -0.95 -2.83 -17.23
N ARG A 201 -0.28 -2.84 -18.40
CA ARG A 201 -0.94 -3.15 -19.68
C ARG A 201 -1.53 -4.55 -19.72
N SER A 202 -0.86 -5.53 -19.11
CA SER A 202 -1.37 -6.89 -19.01
C SER A 202 -2.63 -6.96 -18.15
N LEU A 203 -2.64 -6.27 -17.00
CA LEU A 203 -3.83 -6.19 -16.13
C LEU A 203 -4.97 -5.44 -16.83
N GLN A 204 -4.67 -4.37 -17.58
CA GLN A 204 -5.67 -3.62 -18.34
C GLN A 204 -6.33 -4.50 -19.40
N ALA A 205 -5.55 -5.29 -20.15
CA ALA A 205 -6.08 -6.22 -21.13
C ALA A 205 -7.01 -7.28 -20.50
N VAL A 206 -6.67 -7.80 -19.32
CA VAL A 206 -7.54 -8.71 -18.56
C VAL A 206 -8.84 -8.00 -18.18
N ALA A 207 -8.78 -6.81 -17.58
CA ALA A 207 -9.96 -6.06 -17.16
C ALA A 207 -10.88 -5.74 -18.35
N ASP A 208 -10.31 -5.31 -19.48
CA ASP A 208 -11.08 -4.98 -20.69
C ASP A 208 -11.73 -6.22 -21.32
N THR A 209 -11.07 -7.37 -21.30
CA THR A 209 -11.64 -8.64 -21.78
C THR A 209 -12.81 -9.10 -20.90
N VAL A 210 -12.71 -8.93 -19.58
CA VAL A 210 -13.80 -9.22 -18.65
C VAL A 210 -14.98 -8.26 -18.85
N ARG A 211 -14.74 -6.96 -19.03
CA ARG A 211 -15.76 -5.97 -19.39
C ARG A 211 -16.43 -6.31 -20.72
N GLY A 212 -15.67 -6.84 -21.68
CA GLY A 212 -16.16 -7.31 -22.97
C GLY A 212 -17.00 -8.60 -22.92
N GLY A 213 -17.26 -9.14 -21.72
CA GLY A 213 -18.18 -10.27 -21.52
C GLY A 213 -17.52 -11.61 -21.21
N SER A 214 -16.19 -11.73 -21.28
CA SER A 214 -15.51 -12.98 -20.88
C SER A 214 -15.68 -13.25 -19.38
N ARG A 215 -15.92 -14.53 -19.05
CA ARG A 215 -16.06 -15.00 -17.66
C ARG A 215 -15.13 -16.18 -17.33
N ASP A 216 -14.28 -16.56 -18.27
CA ASP A 216 -13.24 -17.57 -18.04
C ASP A 216 -12.02 -16.89 -17.39
N TYR A 217 -12.17 -16.57 -16.11
CA TYR A 217 -11.16 -15.83 -15.33
C TYR A 217 -9.82 -16.59 -15.30
N ALA A 218 -9.86 -17.92 -15.11
CA ALA A 218 -8.67 -18.75 -15.04
C ALA A 218 -7.86 -18.72 -16.36
N ALA A 219 -8.53 -18.78 -17.51
CA ALA A 219 -7.87 -18.69 -18.81
C ALA A 219 -7.22 -17.31 -19.02
N LEU A 220 -7.90 -16.21 -18.59
CA LEU A 220 -7.39 -14.85 -18.71
C LEU A 220 -6.16 -14.63 -17.80
N GLU A 221 -6.21 -15.09 -16.57
CA GLU A 221 -5.10 -15.04 -15.62
C GLU A 221 -3.87 -15.77 -16.17
N GLU A 222 -4.07 -17.00 -16.68
CA GLU A 222 -2.97 -17.80 -17.24
C GLU A 222 -2.42 -17.19 -18.52
N GLN A 223 -3.27 -16.63 -19.39
CA GLN A 223 -2.82 -15.93 -20.60
C GLN A 223 -1.94 -14.71 -20.25
N ALA A 224 -2.37 -13.89 -19.29
CA ALA A 224 -1.61 -12.74 -18.83
C ALA A 224 -0.26 -13.16 -18.20
N ARG A 225 -0.27 -14.24 -17.40
CA ARG A 225 0.92 -14.80 -16.77
C ARG A 225 1.94 -15.26 -17.82
N ARG A 226 1.49 -16.03 -18.83
CA ARG A 226 2.36 -16.49 -19.95
C ARG A 226 2.88 -15.32 -20.78
N GLY A 227 2.04 -14.31 -21.03
CA GLY A 227 2.42 -13.11 -21.76
C GLY A 227 3.58 -12.36 -21.09
N LEU A 228 3.52 -12.18 -19.77
CA LEU A 228 4.61 -11.57 -19.01
C LEU A 228 5.84 -12.49 -18.95
N ALA A 229 5.65 -13.78 -18.71
CA ALA A 229 6.77 -14.74 -18.64
C ALA A 229 7.56 -14.80 -19.96
N SER A 230 6.90 -14.75 -21.12
CA SER A 230 7.54 -14.71 -22.44
C SER A 230 8.41 -13.46 -22.67
N ARG A 231 8.20 -12.40 -21.86
CA ARG A 231 8.97 -11.15 -21.87
C ARG A 231 10.06 -11.11 -20.78
N GLY A 232 10.33 -12.25 -20.13
CA GLY A 232 11.38 -12.36 -19.12
C GLY A 232 10.95 -12.01 -17.68
N TRP A 233 9.65 -11.85 -17.43
CA TRP A 233 9.15 -11.64 -16.07
C TRP A 233 9.03 -12.96 -15.30
N GLN A 234 9.33 -12.93 -14.02
CA GLN A 234 8.99 -13.99 -13.06
C GLN A 234 7.69 -13.60 -12.36
N VAL A 235 6.59 -14.22 -12.79
CA VAL A 235 5.25 -13.87 -12.30
C VAL A 235 4.94 -14.64 -11.02
N ASP A 236 4.73 -13.93 -9.92
CA ASP A 236 4.27 -14.52 -8.67
C ASP A 236 2.78 -14.92 -8.81
N TYR A 237 1.94 -13.96 -9.22
CA TYR A 237 0.53 -14.21 -9.51
C TYR A 237 -0.06 -13.12 -10.44
N ILE A 238 -1.11 -13.50 -11.17
CA ILE A 238 -2.12 -12.62 -11.76
C ILE A 238 -3.45 -13.24 -11.36
N GLU A 239 -4.30 -12.49 -10.65
CA GLU A 239 -5.57 -13.02 -10.14
C GLU A 239 -6.69 -11.98 -10.23
N ILE A 240 -7.89 -12.46 -10.58
CA ILE A 240 -9.13 -11.69 -10.57
C ILE A 240 -9.87 -12.02 -9.29
N ARG A 241 -10.19 -11.02 -8.50
CA ARG A 241 -10.85 -11.14 -7.21
C ARG A 241 -12.07 -10.23 -7.12
N ALA A 242 -13.02 -10.55 -6.25
CA ALA A 242 -14.09 -9.63 -5.89
C ALA A 242 -13.49 -8.39 -5.20
N ALA A 243 -13.84 -7.19 -5.68
CA ALA A 243 -13.35 -5.95 -5.09
C ALA A 243 -13.83 -5.81 -3.65
N GLY A 244 -13.02 -5.15 -2.82
CA GLY A 244 -13.32 -4.90 -1.40
C GLY A 244 -13.10 -6.09 -0.47
N SER A 245 -13.42 -7.32 -0.88
CA SER A 245 -13.24 -8.53 -0.04
C SER A 245 -12.00 -9.35 -0.39
N LEU A 246 -11.54 -9.27 -1.63
CA LEU A 246 -10.51 -10.12 -2.24
C LEU A 246 -10.85 -11.63 -2.22
N ASN A 247 -12.12 -11.99 -2.05
CA ASN A 247 -12.57 -13.36 -2.28
C ASN A 247 -12.38 -13.75 -3.75
N THR A 248 -12.26 -15.06 -4.02
CA THR A 248 -12.23 -15.57 -5.38
C THR A 248 -13.42 -15.05 -6.17
N ALA A 249 -13.16 -14.45 -7.33
CA ALA A 249 -14.20 -13.87 -8.18
C ALA A 249 -15.17 -14.95 -8.67
N ARG A 250 -16.47 -14.61 -8.69
CA ARG A 250 -17.54 -15.48 -9.17
C ARG A 250 -18.27 -14.82 -10.34
N VAL A 251 -18.84 -15.66 -11.19
CA VAL A 251 -19.76 -15.17 -12.22
C VAL A 251 -20.95 -14.50 -11.52
N GLY A 252 -21.18 -13.22 -11.82
CA GLY A 252 -22.20 -12.39 -11.16
C GLY A 252 -21.66 -11.31 -10.22
N ASP A 253 -20.39 -11.37 -9.85
CA ASP A 253 -19.75 -10.26 -9.12
C ASP A 253 -19.70 -9.02 -10.02
N LYS A 254 -20.23 -7.90 -9.54
CA LYS A 254 -20.33 -6.64 -10.30
C LYS A 254 -19.07 -5.76 -10.17
N GLN A 255 -18.36 -5.91 -9.07
CA GLN A 255 -17.15 -5.15 -8.77
C GLN A 255 -15.98 -6.12 -8.60
N LEU A 256 -15.01 -5.98 -9.47
CA LEU A 256 -13.84 -6.86 -9.52
C LEU A 256 -12.56 -6.04 -9.43
N VAL A 257 -11.51 -6.73 -9.06
CA VAL A 257 -10.15 -6.21 -9.14
C VAL A 257 -9.23 -7.30 -9.72
N VAL A 258 -8.45 -6.94 -10.72
CA VAL A 258 -7.34 -7.79 -11.17
C VAL A 258 -6.07 -7.28 -10.52
N LEU A 259 -5.35 -8.19 -9.84
CA LEU A 259 -4.09 -7.89 -9.17
C LEU A 259 -2.96 -8.71 -9.78
N GLY A 260 -1.78 -8.10 -9.82
CA GLY A 260 -0.58 -8.77 -10.29
C GLY A 260 0.63 -8.44 -9.44
N ALA A 261 1.47 -9.45 -9.25
CA ALA A 261 2.79 -9.30 -8.70
C ALA A 261 3.79 -10.10 -9.54
N ALA A 262 4.87 -9.45 -9.94
CA ALA A 262 5.88 -10.07 -10.75
C ALA A 262 7.26 -9.41 -10.53
N ARG A 263 8.33 -10.17 -10.76
CA ARG A 263 9.71 -9.68 -10.72
C ARG A 263 10.20 -9.39 -12.12
N LEU A 264 10.81 -8.21 -12.26
CA LEU A 264 11.57 -7.83 -13.45
C LEU A 264 13.02 -7.63 -13.02
N GLY A 265 13.92 -8.49 -13.48
CA GLY A 265 15.26 -8.59 -12.92
C GLY A 265 15.22 -8.85 -11.42
N GLY A 266 15.88 -7.99 -10.63
CA GLY A 266 15.88 -8.09 -9.16
C GLY A 266 14.70 -7.42 -8.45
N THR A 267 13.85 -6.68 -9.18
CA THR A 267 12.83 -5.82 -8.60
C THR A 267 11.44 -6.45 -8.66
N ARG A 268 10.80 -6.63 -7.51
CA ARG A 268 9.41 -7.06 -7.42
C ARG A 268 8.48 -5.87 -7.58
N LEU A 269 7.60 -5.91 -8.57
CA LEU A 269 6.58 -4.91 -8.84
C LEU A 269 5.19 -5.48 -8.55
N ILE A 270 4.29 -4.64 -8.10
CA ILE A 270 2.87 -4.95 -7.92
C ILE A 270 2.03 -3.88 -8.58
N ASP A 271 0.88 -4.30 -9.08
CA ASP A 271 -0.14 -3.38 -9.61
C ASP A 271 -1.52 -4.03 -9.51
N ASN A 272 -2.56 -3.21 -9.69
CA ASN A 272 -3.93 -3.68 -9.74
C ASN A 272 -4.82 -2.71 -10.54
N ILE A 273 -5.96 -3.24 -10.97
CA ILE A 273 -7.02 -2.45 -11.62
C ILE A 273 -8.35 -2.91 -11.03
N GLU A 274 -9.05 -1.99 -10.38
CA GLU A 274 -10.41 -2.16 -9.92
C GLU A 274 -11.39 -1.76 -11.03
N PHE A 275 -12.42 -2.54 -11.27
CA PHE A 275 -13.35 -2.29 -12.36
C PHE A 275 -14.74 -2.86 -12.10
N GLY A 276 -15.76 -2.18 -12.61
CA GLY A 276 -17.13 -2.66 -12.65
C GLY A 276 -17.44 -3.45 -13.93
N ILE A 277 -18.45 -4.30 -13.83
CA ILE A 277 -19.09 -4.98 -14.96
C ILE A 277 -20.50 -4.42 -15.06
N GLU A 278 -20.80 -3.84 -16.21
CA GLU A 278 -22.17 -3.45 -16.57
C GLU A 278 -22.94 -4.69 -17.09
N ASP A 279 -24.26 -4.70 -16.88
CA ASP A 279 -25.16 -5.78 -17.33
C ASP A 279 -25.35 -5.79 -18.85
#